data_3e65fee774668513c021e2b0a86ff3ce
#
_entry.id   3e65fee774668513c021e2b0a86ff3ce
#
_cell.length_a   1.000
_cell.length_b   1.000
_cell.length_c   1.000
_cell.angle_alpha   90.00
_cell.angle_beta   90.00
_cell.angle_gamma   90.00
#
_symmetry.space_group_name_H-M   'P 1'
#
loop_
_entity.id
_entity.type
_entity.pdbx_description
1 polymer ?
#
loop_
_entity_poly.entity_id
_entity_poly.type
_entity_poly.pdbx_seq_one_letter_code
_entity_poly.pdbx_strand_id
1 'polypeptide(L)'
;MENKRLTVGLFLADVADDFSRGVCRGAMQAAEELDVNMIIFPGKYIDRNLEIFDGIQYDYQYNTLFTYANPEEIDLLVVTIGSIGYLSTDKRRKKFLDYFGSIPIIT
;
A
#
# COMPACT_ATOMS: atom_id res chain seq x y z
N MET A 1 -31.89 -6.08 3.19
CA MET A 1 -30.61 -5.33 3.12
C MET A 1 -29.47 -6.28 2.83
N GLU A 2 -28.72 -5.98 1.84
CA GLU A 2 -27.58 -6.81 1.47
C GLU A 2 -26.39 -6.54 2.36
N ASN A 3 -25.74 -7.59 2.80
CA ASN A 3 -24.48 -7.47 3.51
C ASN A 3 -23.36 -7.28 2.50
N LYS A 4 -22.89 -6.06 2.39
CA LYS A 4 -21.77 -5.77 1.51
C LYS A 4 -20.49 -6.33 2.10
N ARG A 5 -19.73 -7.11 1.30
CA ARG A 5 -18.41 -7.55 1.72
C ARG A 5 -17.50 -6.32 1.80
N LEU A 6 -16.77 -6.22 2.88
CA LEU A 6 -15.77 -5.17 3.02
C LEU A 6 -14.61 -5.43 2.08
N THR A 7 -14.03 -4.36 1.56
CA THR A 7 -12.86 -4.41 0.68
C THR A 7 -11.69 -3.74 1.37
N VAL A 8 -10.59 -4.48 1.49
CA VAL A 8 -9.36 -4.02 2.11
C VAL A 8 -8.32 -3.82 1.01
N GLY A 9 -7.67 -2.67 1.00
CA GLY A 9 -6.54 -2.41 0.11
C GLY A 9 -5.23 -2.60 0.87
N LEU A 10 -4.27 -3.25 0.25
CA LEU A 10 -2.95 -3.49 0.82
C LEU A 10 -1.90 -2.84 -0.06
N PHE A 11 -1.15 -1.88 0.49
CA PHE A 11 -0.08 -1.19 -0.21
C PHE A 11 1.26 -1.83 0.11
N LEU A 12 1.96 -2.24 -0.92
CA LEU A 12 3.29 -2.87 -0.82
C LEU A 12 4.28 -2.18 -1.76
N ALA A 13 5.57 -2.20 -1.40
CA ALA A 13 6.61 -1.69 -2.29
C ALA A 13 6.88 -2.61 -3.48
N ASP A 14 6.65 -3.89 -3.31
CA ASP A 14 6.89 -4.89 -4.35
C ASP A 14 6.11 -6.16 -3.99
N VAL A 15 6.06 -7.11 -4.92
CA VAL A 15 5.47 -8.43 -4.67
C VAL A 15 6.46 -9.56 -4.93
N ALA A 16 7.69 -9.23 -5.33
CA ALA A 16 8.68 -10.21 -5.73
C ALA A 16 9.61 -10.66 -4.60
N ASP A 17 9.80 -9.84 -3.54
CA ASP A 17 10.68 -10.20 -2.44
C ASP A 17 9.97 -11.08 -1.40
N ASP A 18 10.77 -11.73 -0.56
CA ASP A 18 10.24 -12.67 0.43
C ASP A 18 9.34 -12.00 1.47
N PHE A 19 9.68 -10.78 1.89
CA PHE A 19 8.85 -10.03 2.84
C PHE A 19 7.47 -9.76 2.25
N SER A 20 7.43 -9.21 1.04
CA SER A 20 6.17 -8.87 0.38
C SER A 20 5.33 -10.11 0.09
N ARG A 21 5.95 -11.21 -0.33
CA ARG A 21 5.23 -12.47 -0.55
C ARG A 21 4.63 -13.01 0.74
N GLY A 22 5.37 -12.90 1.85
CA GLY A 22 4.86 -13.32 3.15
C GLY A 22 3.67 -12.49 3.59
N VAL A 23 3.76 -11.16 3.41
CA VAL A 23 2.66 -10.26 3.72
C VAL A 23 1.44 -10.58 2.85
N CYS A 24 1.64 -10.78 1.55
CA CYS A 24 0.55 -11.13 0.64
C CYS A 24 -0.14 -12.43 1.05
N ARG A 25 0.64 -13.45 1.38
CA ARG A 25 0.08 -14.74 1.82
C ARG A 25 -0.76 -14.59 3.08
N GLY A 26 -0.21 -13.86 4.07
CA GLY A 26 -0.94 -13.61 5.31
C GLY A 26 -2.21 -12.81 5.08
N ALA A 27 -2.14 -11.79 4.21
CA ALA A 27 -3.29 -10.97 3.89
C ALA A 27 -4.37 -11.78 3.17
N MET A 28 -3.99 -12.62 2.22
CA MET A 28 -4.95 -13.45 1.50
C MET A 28 -5.62 -14.46 2.42
N GLN A 29 -4.85 -15.07 3.32
CA GLN A 29 -5.40 -16.00 4.30
C GLN A 29 -6.37 -15.29 5.24
N ALA A 30 -5.99 -14.12 5.75
CA ALA A 30 -6.86 -13.34 6.63
C ALA A 30 -8.14 -12.92 5.91
N ALA A 31 -8.04 -12.52 4.64
CA ALA A 31 -9.19 -12.15 3.84
C ALA A 31 -10.17 -13.31 3.70
N GLU A 32 -9.66 -14.51 3.48
CA GLU A 32 -10.48 -15.71 3.40
C GLU A 32 -11.17 -16.00 4.73
N GLU A 33 -10.43 -15.93 5.83
CA GLU A 33 -10.97 -16.19 7.17
C GLU A 33 -12.01 -15.16 7.59
N LEU A 34 -11.80 -13.90 7.23
CA LEU A 34 -12.67 -12.79 7.60
C LEU A 34 -13.78 -12.52 6.59
N ASP A 35 -13.76 -13.23 5.47
CA ASP A 35 -14.70 -13.05 4.37
C ASP A 35 -14.75 -11.61 3.86
N VAL A 36 -13.57 -11.07 3.55
CA VAL A 36 -13.43 -9.74 2.97
C VAL A 36 -12.72 -9.84 1.63
N ASN A 37 -12.93 -8.83 0.78
CA ASN A 37 -12.17 -8.71 -0.46
C ASN A 37 -10.81 -8.08 -0.14
N MET A 38 -9.76 -8.57 -0.77
CA MET A 38 -8.42 -8.03 -0.62
C MET A 38 -7.89 -7.60 -1.98
N ILE A 39 -7.53 -6.32 -2.10
CA ILE A 39 -6.91 -5.79 -3.31
C ILE A 39 -5.48 -5.40 -2.96
N ILE A 40 -4.52 -5.93 -3.70
CA ILE A 40 -3.11 -5.65 -3.48
C ILE A 40 -2.66 -4.60 -4.49
N PHE A 41 -2.04 -3.53 -3.99
CA PHE A 41 -1.49 -2.44 -4.80
C PHE A 41 0.04 -2.51 -4.73
N PRO A 42 0.70 -3.19 -5.67
CA PRO A 42 2.16 -3.31 -5.66
C PRO A 42 2.81 -2.11 -6.35
N GLY A 43 3.15 -1.09 -5.56
CA GLY A 43 3.87 0.07 -6.06
C GLY A 43 5.38 -0.09 -5.88
N LYS A 44 6.02 1.00 -5.54
CA LYS A 44 7.45 1.06 -5.21
C LYS A 44 7.61 1.93 -3.96
N TYR A 45 8.85 2.28 -3.65
CA TYR A 45 9.12 3.21 -2.55
C TYR A 45 8.52 4.57 -2.89
N ILE A 46 7.91 5.22 -1.90
CA ILE A 46 7.29 6.53 -2.11
C ILE A 46 8.33 7.63 -2.33
N ASP A 47 9.59 7.35 -1.98
CA ASP A 47 10.67 8.29 -2.16
C ASP A 47 11.98 7.51 -2.25
N ARG A 48 12.99 8.11 -2.89
CA ARG A 48 14.32 7.54 -2.98
C ARG A 48 15.36 8.63 -2.85
N ASN A 49 16.48 8.26 -2.25
CA ASN A 49 17.65 9.13 -2.25
C ASN A 49 18.38 8.94 -3.58
N LEU A 50 18.25 9.93 -4.47
CA LEU A 50 18.82 9.86 -5.80
C LEU A 50 20.35 9.84 -5.81
N GLU A 51 20.98 10.29 -4.73
CA GLU A 51 22.43 10.23 -4.60
C GLU A 51 22.93 8.78 -4.52
N ILE A 52 22.10 7.91 -3.95
CA ILE A 52 22.43 6.50 -3.78
C ILE A 52 21.90 5.67 -4.97
N PHE A 53 20.76 6.05 -5.50
CA PHE A 53 20.06 5.29 -6.54
C PHE A 53 19.99 6.05 -7.84
N ASP A 54 21.14 6.44 -8.34
CA ASP A 54 21.25 7.17 -9.60
C ASP A 54 20.54 6.39 -10.73
N GLY A 55 19.78 7.11 -11.52
CA GLY A 55 19.06 6.53 -12.66
C GLY A 55 17.71 5.90 -12.33
N ILE A 56 17.27 5.91 -11.05
CA ILE A 56 16.00 5.29 -10.66
C ILE A 56 14.93 6.35 -10.37
N GLN A 57 15.05 7.47 -11.00
CA GLN A 57 14.16 8.62 -10.79
C GLN A 57 12.73 8.40 -11.30
N TYR A 58 12.48 7.31 -12.03
CA TYR A 58 11.15 7.02 -12.54
C TYR A 58 10.34 6.09 -11.65
N ASP A 59 10.90 5.61 -10.54
CA ASP A 59 10.19 4.70 -9.65
C ASP A 59 8.90 5.30 -9.11
N TYR A 60 8.86 6.63 -8.93
CA TYR A 60 7.64 7.30 -8.46
C TYR A 60 6.43 7.04 -9.34
N GLN A 61 6.65 6.71 -10.62
CA GLN A 61 5.56 6.44 -11.56
C GLN A 61 4.80 5.16 -11.18
N TYR A 62 5.47 4.21 -10.55
CA TYR A 62 4.82 2.99 -10.08
C TYR A 62 3.84 3.29 -8.95
N ASN A 63 4.06 4.37 -8.22
CA ASN A 63 3.22 4.75 -7.09
C ASN A 63 1.88 5.31 -7.55
N THR A 64 1.70 5.55 -8.85
CA THR A 64 0.40 5.88 -9.40
C THR A 64 -0.63 4.80 -9.08
N LEU A 65 -0.19 3.54 -8.94
CA LEU A 65 -1.08 2.45 -8.56
C LEU A 65 -1.78 2.72 -7.23
N PHE A 66 -1.09 3.37 -6.28
CA PHE A 66 -1.68 3.68 -4.98
C PHE A 66 -2.84 4.66 -5.11
N THR A 67 -2.79 5.55 -6.10
CA THR A 67 -3.85 6.55 -6.31
C THR A 67 -5.16 5.93 -6.80
N TYR A 68 -5.14 4.67 -7.22
CA TYR A 68 -6.36 3.97 -7.59
C TYR A 68 -7.15 3.48 -6.39
N ALA A 69 -6.63 3.60 -5.19
CA ALA A 69 -7.37 3.28 -3.98
C ALA A 69 -8.46 4.34 -3.79
N ASN A 70 -9.70 3.95 -4.04
CA ASN A 70 -10.85 4.84 -4.08
C ASN A 70 -11.67 4.66 -2.81
N PRO A 71 -11.96 5.75 -2.05
CA PRO A 71 -12.75 5.63 -0.82
C PRO A 71 -14.17 5.10 -1.04
N GLU A 72 -14.68 5.18 -2.25
CA GLU A 72 -16.00 4.58 -2.56
C GLU A 72 -15.93 3.06 -2.66
N GLU A 73 -14.76 2.49 -2.92
CA GLU A 73 -14.59 1.06 -3.14
C GLU A 73 -13.77 0.38 -2.05
N ILE A 74 -12.87 1.13 -1.40
CA ILE A 74 -11.97 0.60 -0.37
C ILE A 74 -12.47 1.02 1.00
N ASP A 75 -12.71 0.07 1.86
CA ASP A 75 -13.21 0.32 3.21
C ASP A 75 -12.10 0.48 4.25
N LEU A 76 -10.94 -0.10 3.98
CA LEU A 76 -9.78 -0.05 4.89
C LEU A 76 -8.50 -0.17 4.06
N LEU A 77 -7.49 0.63 4.40
CA LEU A 77 -6.15 0.49 3.82
C LEU A 77 -5.21 -0.08 4.86
N VAL A 78 -4.42 -1.06 4.44
CA VAL A 78 -3.27 -1.53 5.19
C VAL A 78 -2.04 -1.07 4.41
N VAL A 79 -1.21 -0.23 5.04
CA VAL A 79 -0.05 0.37 4.38
C VAL A 79 1.21 -0.11 5.06
N THR A 80 2.06 -0.82 4.34
CA THR A 80 3.35 -1.25 4.88
C THR A 80 4.34 -0.08 4.84
N ILE A 81 4.08 0.93 5.67
CA ILE A 81 4.81 2.21 5.62
C ILE A 81 6.30 2.06 5.94
N GLY A 82 6.64 1.09 6.77
CA GLY A 82 8.04 0.78 7.07
C GLY A 82 8.79 0.21 5.87
N SER A 83 8.07 -0.31 4.88
CA SER A 83 8.62 -0.82 3.64
C SER A 83 8.61 0.25 2.55
N ILE A 84 7.42 0.73 2.15
CA ILE A 84 7.30 1.68 1.05
C ILE A 84 7.89 3.05 1.38
N GLY A 85 7.94 3.41 2.66
CA GLY A 85 8.43 4.70 3.10
C GLY A 85 9.80 4.66 3.79
N TYR A 86 10.49 3.52 3.76
CA TYR A 86 11.71 3.40 4.55
C TYR A 86 12.85 4.31 4.06
N LEU A 87 12.84 4.68 2.80
CA LEU A 87 13.83 5.61 2.23
C LEU A 87 13.38 7.07 2.30
N SER A 88 12.27 7.34 2.93
CA SER A 88 11.67 8.67 2.98
C SER A 88 11.87 9.32 4.36
N THR A 89 11.25 10.48 4.56
CA THR A 89 11.25 11.19 5.83
C THR A 89 9.90 11.03 6.51
N ASP A 90 9.85 11.31 7.81
CA ASP A 90 8.58 11.27 8.55
C ASP A 90 7.55 12.23 7.96
N LYS A 91 8.01 13.42 7.55
CA LYS A 91 7.14 14.42 6.95
C LYS A 91 6.51 13.91 5.65
N ARG A 92 7.30 13.27 4.80
CA ARG A 92 6.82 12.75 3.52
C ARG A 92 5.94 11.51 3.70
N ARG A 93 6.29 10.65 4.66
CA ARG A 93 5.45 9.50 5.00
C ARG A 93 4.06 9.97 5.46
N LYS A 94 4.03 10.98 6.33
CA LYS A 94 2.78 11.56 6.79
C LYS A 94 1.97 12.15 5.64
N LYS A 95 2.63 12.89 4.76
CA LYS A 95 1.97 13.47 3.60
C LYS A 95 1.36 12.41 2.69
N PHE A 96 2.08 11.32 2.49
CA PHE A 96 1.58 10.18 1.72
C PHE A 96 0.31 9.60 2.35
N LEU A 97 0.35 9.34 3.65
CA LEU A 97 -0.80 8.78 4.36
C LEU A 97 -1.99 9.76 4.36
N ASP A 98 -1.72 11.04 4.52
CA ASP A 98 -2.77 12.08 4.52
C ASP A 98 -3.51 12.14 3.18
N TYR A 99 -2.85 11.82 2.09
CA TYR A 99 -3.50 11.78 0.78
C TYR A 99 -4.67 10.80 0.76
N PHE A 100 -4.58 9.73 1.54
CA PHE A 100 -5.64 8.72 1.62
C PHE A 100 -6.48 8.86 2.88
N GLY A 101 -6.49 10.05 3.50
CA GLY A 101 -7.10 10.26 4.81
C GLY A 101 -8.62 10.08 4.87
N SER A 102 -9.29 9.96 3.72
CA SER A 102 -10.73 9.65 3.69
C SER A 102 -11.02 8.16 3.89
N ILE A 103 -10.00 7.32 3.90
CA ILE A 103 -10.12 5.88 4.13
C ILE A 103 -9.42 5.54 5.45
N PRO A 104 -10.02 4.75 6.34
CA PRO A 104 -9.30 4.29 7.53
C PRO A 104 -8.04 3.55 7.17
N ILE A 105 -6.93 3.83 7.87
CA ILE A 105 -5.61 3.30 7.55
C ILE A 105 -5.01 2.59 8.76
N ILE A 106 -4.46 1.41 8.53
CA ILE A 106 -3.61 0.68 9.46
C ILE A 106 -2.20 0.65 8.89
N THR A 107 -1.21 0.99 9.69
CA THR A 107 0.20 0.96 9.27
C THR A 107 1.00 -0.09 9.99
#